data_9f75ccf3776889b974e12e34168511e4
#
_entry.id   9f75ccf3776889b974e12e34168511e4
#
_cell.length_a   1.000
_cell.length_b   1.000
_cell.length_c   1.000
_cell.angle_alpha   90.00
_cell.angle_beta   90.00
_cell.angle_gamma   90.00
#
_symmetry.space_group_name_H-M   'P 1'
#
loop_
_entity.id
_entity.type
_entity.pdbx_description
1 polymer ?
#
loop_
_entity_poly.entity_id
_entity_poly.type
_entity_poly.pdbx_seq_one_letter_code
_entity_poly.pdbx_strand_id
1 'polypeptide(L)'
;KLSLSAPQLSLKQGGLQLFSKLKPGAADQLFSAVWSAENGQDDLHWYTADADGNTLAGYANHKGYGTYHVHTYLKQNGKMIPISAQDIDIPKPKVKIQIDKINDTSYDVVVNNVPPYISSVAIPVWSEQNGQDDLKWYQATKVADGIFKTTVYLKAHRFELGSYQAHIYGDSQLSKKLDGLGETHFNVPSIINYEDPQVTIDHYNINKGTFDVTVAETVNSKAIQSISAAVWSDANQANLYWYEAKQLANGKAAITADVQKHGNQTGSYNVHVYVHYNDGTTSGHVLANQQLNQIVHYQPSAVRITAYMNEKNTYPVGQCTWGVKELAPWIPNWLGNGGQWASTAAVKGFKIGTVPKVGAIACWSDGGYGHV
;
A
#
# COMPACT_ATOMS: atom_id res chain seq x y z
N LYS A 1 44.53 -28.63 36.81
CA LYS A 1 44.58 -28.31 35.35
C LYS A 1 43.20 -27.92 34.91
N LEU A 2 42.92 -26.62 34.79
CA LEU A 2 41.73 -26.15 34.12
C LEU A 2 41.85 -26.60 32.65
N SER A 3 41.01 -27.51 32.23
CA SER A 3 40.84 -27.89 30.83
C SER A 3 40.18 -26.70 30.11
N LEU A 4 40.99 -25.84 29.54
CA LEU A 4 40.51 -24.72 28.72
C LEU A 4 39.97 -25.32 27.41
N SER A 5 38.66 -25.34 27.24
CA SER A 5 38.03 -25.85 26.05
C SER A 5 38.07 -24.80 24.92
N ALA A 6 38.29 -25.24 23.72
CA ALA A 6 38.17 -24.40 22.52
C ALA A 6 36.79 -23.72 22.46
N PRO A 7 36.69 -22.47 21.97
CA PRO A 7 35.40 -21.82 21.76
C PRO A 7 34.57 -22.58 20.75
N GLN A 8 33.24 -22.53 20.92
CA GLN A 8 32.27 -23.01 19.94
C GLN A 8 32.16 -22.01 18.82
N LEU A 9 32.23 -22.50 17.56
CA LEU A 9 32.17 -21.69 16.36
C LEU A 9 30.78 -21.84 15.69
N SER A 10 30.17 -20.73 15.33
CA SER A 10 28.93 -20.76 14.57
C SER A 10 28.81 -19.55 13.66
N LEU A 11 28.25 -19.75 12.46
CA LEU A 11 27.94 -18.64 11.57
C LEU A 11 26.67 -17.95 12.01
N LYS A 12 26.73 -16.64 12.24
CA LYS A 12 25.62 -15.77 12.63
C LYS A 12 25.48 -14.62 11.65
N GLN A 13 24.39 -13.91 11.75
CA GLN A 13 24.25 -12.66 11.02
C GLN A 13 25.35 -11.68 11.45
N GLY A 14 26.06 -11.13 10.48
CA GLY A 14 27.13 -10.16 10.71
C GLY A 14 28.51 -10.76 10.93
N GLY A 15 28.68 -12.04 11.30
CA GLY A 15 30.00 -12.63 11.51
C GLY A 15 30.01 -14.08 12.01
N LEU A 16 31.21 -14.60 12.11
CA LEU A 16 31.51 -15.84 12.79
C LEU A 16 31.48 -15.58 14.31
N GLN A 17 30.57 -16.23 15.02
CA GLN A 17 30.49 -16.17 16.46
C GLN A 17 31.39 -17.24 17.10
N LEU A 18 32.22 -16.79 18.04
CA LEU A 18 33.02 -17.62 18.91
C LEU A 18 32.42 -17.50 20.31
N PHE A 19 32.00 -18.62 20.92
CA PHE A 19 31.50 -18.65 22.26
C PHE A 19 32.46 -19.47 23.16
N SER A 20 33.10 -18.81 24.12
CA SER A 20 33.96 -19.44 25.08
C SER A 20 33.25 -19.62 26.44
N LYS A 21 33.34 -20.83 26.99
CA LYS A 21 32.93 -21.08 28.39
C LYS A 21 33.91 -20.47 29.40
N LEU A 22 35.13 -20.17 28.95
CA LEU A 22 36.10 -19.44 29.75
C LEU A 22 35.70 -17.99 29.86
N LYS A 23 35.41 -17.54 31.07
CA LYS A 23 35.15 -16.11 31.34
C LYS A 23 36.43 -15.50 31.87
N PRO A 24 37.03 -14.52 31.21
CA PRO A 24 38.22 -13.84 31.68
C PRO A 24 37.90 -13.12 33.00
N GLY A 25 38.84 -13.13 33.96
CA GLY A 25 38.76 -12.30 35.14
C GLY A 25 38.85 -10.82 34.80
N ALA A 26 38.59 -9.92 35.76
CA ALA A 26 38.56 -8.47 35.52
C ALA A 26 39.87 -7.89 34.96
N ALA A 27 40.99 -8.56 35.17
CA ALA A 27 42.31 -8.17 34.67
C ALA A 27 42.78 -8.99 33.43
N ASP A 28 42.00 -9.99 33.03
CA ASP A 28 42.36 -10.91 31.95
C ASP A 28 41.59 -10.55 30.68
N GLN A 29 42.15 -10.90 29.53
CA GLN A 29 41.51 -10.67 28.25
C GLN A 29 41.60 -11.94 27.40
N LEU A 30 40.47 -12.27 26.71
CA LEU A 30 40.41 -13.36 25.77
C LEU A 30 40.43 -12.80 24.37
N PHE A 31 41.42 -13.19 23.55
CA PHE A 31 41.62 -12.73 22.19
C PHE A 31 41.49 -13.89 21.20
N SER A 32 40.97 -13.60 20.03
CA SER A 32 41.01 -14.55 18.92
C SER A 32 41.50 -13.87 17.65
N ALA A 33 42.51 -14.50 17.01
CA ALA A 33 42.91 -14.16 15.67
C ALA A 33 42.15 -15.03 14.69
N VAL A 34 41.51 -14.39 13.69
CA VAL A 34 40.71 -15.06 12.67
C VAL A 34 41.22 -14.63 11.30
N TRP A 35 41.38 -15.57 10.38
CA TRP A 35 41.76 -15.29 8.99
C TRP A 35 41.29 -16.41 8.07
N SER A 36 41.08 -16.09 6.77
CA SER A 36 40.85 -17.09 5.75
C SER A 36 42.17 -17.76 5.31
N ALA A 37 42.10 -19.01 4.88
CA ALA A 37 43.25 -19.70 4.31
C ALA A 37 43.62 -19.20 2.92
N GLU A 38 42.73 -18.46 2.27
CA GLU A 38 42.94 -17.87 0.97
C GLU A 38 43.95 -16.72 1.06
N ASN A 39 44.98 -16.77 0.24
CA ASN A 39 46.06 -15.75 0.19
C ASN A 39 46.84 -15.54 1.52
N GLY A 40 46.94 -16.58 2.35
CA GLY A 40 47.68 -16.52 3.61
C GLY A 40 46.93 -15.77 4.69
N GLN A 41 47.62 -14.83 5.36
CA GLN A 41 47.04 -14.07 6.47
C GLN A 41 46.68 -12.63 6.07
N ASP A 42 46.27 -12.40 4.83
CA ASP A 42 46.02 -11.07 4.30
C ASP A 42 44.78 -10.40 4.94
N ASP A 43 43.83 -11.20 5.45
CA ASP A 43 42.63 -10.76 6.16
C ASP A 43 42.66 -11.06 7.66
N LEU A 44 43.86 -11.34 8.21
CA LEU A 44 44.00 -11.62 9.64
C LEU A 44 43.50 -10.44 10.48
N HIS A 45 42.58 -10.74 11.39
CA HIS A 45 41.97 -9.76 12.29
C HIS A 45 41.92 -10.29 13.73
N TRP A 46 42.22 -9.43 14.70
CA TRP A 46 42.18 -9.75 16.11
C TRP A 46 40.88 -9.26 16.72
N TYR A 47 40.22 -10.10 17.52
CA TYR A 47 38.99 -9.81 18.21
C TYR A 47 39.14 -10.05 19.70
N THR A 48 38.46 -9.24 20.51
CA THR A 48 38.40 -9.37 21.96
C THR A 48 37.04 -9.90 22.38
N ALA A 49 36.98 -10.93 23.21
CA ALA A 49 35.74 -11.42 23.76
C ALA A 49 35.15 -10.43 24.77
N ASP A 50 33.82 -10.41 24.86
CA ASP A 50 33.11 -9.71 25.91
C ASP A 50 33.20 -10.48 27.26
N ALA A 51 32.62 -9.91 28.34
CA ALA A 51 32.66 -10.50 29.68
C ALA A 51 31.91 -11.85 29.77
N ASP A 52 31.01 -12.14 28.83
CA ASP A 52 30.26 -13.39 28.74
C ASP A 52 30.95 -14.45 27.88
N GLY A 53 32.11 -14.13 27.32
CA GLY A 53 32.91 -15.02 26.49
C GLY A 53 32.47 -15.05 25.01
N ASN A 54 31.71 -14.09 24.57
CA ASN A 54 31.28 -13.97 23.15
C ASN A 54 32.26 -13.11 22.38
N THR A 55 32.53 -13.55 21.14
CA THR A 55 33.28 -12.79 20.12
C THR A 55 32.54 -12.89 18.81
N LEU A 56 32.39 -11.79 18.10
CA LEU A 56 31.88 -11.76 16.75
C LEU A 56 32.98 -11.33 15.78
N ALA A 57 33.48 -12.28 14.99
CA ALA A 57 34.40 -11.99 13.90
C ALA A 57 33.60 -11.56 12.67
N GLY A 58 33.50 -10.24 12.45
CA GLY A 58 32.66 -9.65 11.41
C GLY A 58 33.09 -10.05 10.02
N TYR A 59 32.16 -10.48 9.17
CA TYR A 59 32.41 -10.84 7.77
C TYR A 59 33.05 -9.70 6.97
N ALA A 60 32.75 -8.46 7.34
CA ALA A 60 33.31 -7.28 6.70
C ALA A 60 34.86 -7.24 6.73
N ASN A 61 35.46 -7.83 7.76
CA ASN A 61 36.91 -7.88 7.94
C ASN A 61 37.60 -9.06 7.22
N HIS A 62 36.82 -9.95 6.62
CA HIS A 62 37.29 -11.19 6.04
C HIS A 62 36.89 -11.30 4.58
N LYS A 63 37.54 -12.20 3.85
CA LYS A 63 37.37 -12.38 2.43
C LYS A 63 37.48 -13.86 2.03
N GLY A 64 36.58 -14.28 1.14
CA GLY A 64 36.64 -15.62 0.56
C GLY A 64 35.83 -16.67 1.31
N TYR A 65 35.67 -17.81 0.64
CA TYR A 65 35.05 -19.02 1.15
C TYR A 65 36.10 -20.07 1.47
N GLY A 66 35.73 -21.14 2.14
CA GLY A 66 36.57 -22.26 2.49
C GLY A 66 37.04 -22.20 3.94
N THR A 67 38.28 -22.68 4.18
CA THR A 67 38.80 -22.82 5.53
C THR A 67 39.14 -21.47 6.16
N TYR A 68 38.66 -21.26 7.37
CA TYR A 68 39.01 -20.16 8.26
C TYR A 68 39.75 -20.70 9.48
N HIS A 69 40.85 -20.08 9.83
CA HIS A 69 41.62 -20.40 11.01
C HIS A 69 41.22 -19.51 12.17
N VAL A 70 41.06 -20.09 13.33
CA VAL A 70 40.67 -19.41 14.59
C VAL A 70 41.68 -19.80 15.67
N HIS A 71 42.55 -18.89 16.05
CA HIS A 71 43.47 -19.08 17.16
C HIS A 71 43.10 -18.23 18.33
N THR A 72 42.82 -18.86 19.47
CA THR A 72 42.36 -18.20 20.71
C THR A 72 43.46 -18.19 21.77
N TYR A 73 43.61 -17.03 22.41
CA TYR A 73 44.61 -16.78 23.44
C TYR A 73 43.98 -16.11 24.65
N LEU A 74 44.48 -16.50 25.85
CA LEU A 74 44.19 -15.77 27.09
C LEU A 74 45.38 -14.87 27.41
N LYS A 75 45.17 -13.58 27.61
CA LYS A 75 46.15 -12.66 28.15
C LYS A 75 45.93 -12.56 29.66
N GLN A 76 46.93 -13.05 30.40
CA GLN A 76 46.92 -13.06 31.84
C GLN A 76 48.26 -12.56 32.38
N ASN A 77 48.23 -11.58 33.29
CA ASN A 77 49.46 -10.98 33.84
C ASN A 77 50.49 -10.54 32.77
N GLY A 78 49.97 -9.97 31.67
CA GLY A 78 50.77 -9.50 30.52
C GLY A 78 51.32 -10.61 29.61
N LYS A 79 51.06 -11.88 29.91
CA LYS A 79 51.47 -13.03 29.08
C LYS A 79 50.34 -13.54 28.22
N MET A 80 50.61 -13.86 26.94
CA MET A 80 49.72 -14.54 26.05
C MET A 80 49.82 -16.05 26.22
N ILE A 81 48.72 -16.68 26.54
CA ILE A 81 48.61 -18.13 26.77
C ILE A 81 47.77 -18.71 25.65
N PRO A 82 48.30 -19.59 24.78
CA PRO A 82 47.50 -20.22 23.74
C PRO A 82 46.43 -21.16 24.34
N ILE A 83 45.19 -21.01 23.89
CA ILE A 83 44.04 -21.79 24.32
C ILE A 83 43.71 -22.88 23.29
N SER A 84 43.55 -22.47 22.05
CA SER A 84 43.18 -23.37 20.97
C SER A 84 43.60 -22.84 19.62
N ALA A 85 43.75 -23.76 18.68
CA ALA A 85 43.81 -23.50 17.25
C ALA A 85 42.80 -24.43 16.58
N GLN A 86 41.85 -23.84 15.84
CA GLN A 86 40.74 -24.57 15.18
C GLN A 86 40.56 -24.03 13.80
N ASP A 87 39.96 -24.88 12.99
CA ASP A 87 39.52 -24.52 11.64
C ASP A 87 37.99 -24.65 11.56
N ILE A 88 37.41 -23.79 10.75
CA ILE A 88 36.00 -23.89 10.33
C ILE A 88 35.93 -23.71 8.82
N ASP A 89 35.16 -24.57 8.17
CA ASP A 89 34.88 -24.39 6.74
C ASP A 89 33.63 -23.52 6.54
N ILE A 90 33.79 -22.46 5.77
CA ILE A 90 32.69 -21.60 5.34
C ILE A 90 32.46 -21.87 3.85
N PRO A 91 31.51 -22.74 3.51
CA PRO A 91 31.29 -23.18 2.13
C PRO A 91 30.67 -22.07 1.30
N LYS A 92 30.82 -22.19 -0.02
CA LYS A 92 30.04 -21.37 -0.96
C LYS A 92 28.53 -21.57 -0.71
N PRO A 93 27.70 -20.55 -0.96
CA PRO A 93 26.26 -20.66 -0.79
C PRO A 93 25.67 -21.83 -1.58
N LYS A 94 24.78 -22.57 -0.95
CA LYS A 94 24.01 -23.65 -1.58
C LYS A 94 22.56 -23.51 -1.14
N VAL A 95 21.79 -22.79 -1.93
CA VAL A 95 20.39 -22.47 -1.62
C VAL A 95 19.44 -23.54 -2.16
N LYS A 96 18.21 -23.55 -1.64
CA LYS A 96 17.07 -24.28 -2.16
C LYS A 96 16.03 -23.29 -2.66
N ILE A 97 15.56 -23.47 -3.90
CA ILE A 97 14.59 -22.57 -4.52
C ILE A 97 13.26 -23.28 -4.65
N GLN A 98 12.18 -22.62 -4.27
CA GLN A 98 10.82 -23.12 -4.37
C GLN A 98 9.95 -22.06 -5.05
N ILE A 99 9.05 -22.55 -5.93
CA ILE A 99 8.03 -21.70 -6.57
C ILE A 99 6.67 -22.10 -6.02
N ASP A 100 5.94 -21.14 -5.45
CA ASP A 100 4.61 -21.33 -4.95
C ASP A 100 3.62 -20.50 -5.78
N LYS A 101 2.69 -21.18 -6.45
CA LYS A 101 1.58 -20.51 -7.12
C LYS A 101 0.60 -19.98 -6.07
N ILE A 102 0.45 -18.65 -5.97
CA ILE A 102 -0.47 -18.00 -5.02
C ILE A 102 -1.87 -17.92 -5.61
N ASN A 103 -1.98 -17.49 -6.85
CA ASN A 103 -3.20 -17.46 -7.65
C ASN A 103 -2.84 -17.53 -9.14
N ASP A 104 -3.82 -17.32 -10.04
CA ASP A 104 -3.56 -17.43 -11.47
C ASP A 104 -2.60 -16.35 -12.02
N THR A 105 -2.39 -15.27 -11.29
CA THR A 105 -1.63 -14.09 -11.74
C THR A 105 -0.45 -13.73 -10.85
N SER A 106 -0.15 -14.55 -9.81
CA SER A 106 1.01 -14.32 -8.94
C SER A 106 1.66 -15.59 -8.45
N TYR A 107 2.99 -15.55 -8.33
CA TYR A 107 3.85 -16.65 -7.89
C TYR A 107 4.86 -16.14 -6.89
N ASP A 108 5.07 -16.89 -5.79
CA ASP A 108 6.15 -16.62 -4.86
C ASP A 108 7.40 -17.39 -5.28
N VAL A 109 8.53 -16.70 -5.28
CA VAL A 109 9.86 -17.30 -5.36
C VAL A 109 10.45 -17.29 -3.97
N VAL A 110 10.63 -18.48 -3.38
CA VAL A 110 11.13 -18.67 -2.03
C VAL A 110 12.53 -19.26 -2.11
N VAL A 111 13.50 -18.60 -1.48
CA VAL A 111 14.89 -19.02 -1.44
C VAL A 111 15.23 -19.40 0.00
N ASN A 112 15.47 -20.68 0.21
CA ASN A 112 15.79 -21.28 1.50
C ASN A 112 17.28 -21.60 1.61
N ASN A 113 17.77 -21.82 2.83
CA ASN A 113 19.16 -22.12 3.15
C ASN A 113 20.13 -21.01 2.67
N VAL A 114 19.69 -19.77 2.74
CA VAL A 114 20.56 -18.61 2.45
C VAL A 114 21.51 -18.42 3.63
N PRO A 115 22.83 -18.49 3.42
CA PRO A 115 23.78 -18.32 4.50
C PRO A 115 23.73 -16.93 5.14
N PRO A 116 24.08 -16.80 6.43
CA PRO A 116 24.00 -15.52 7.14
C PRO A 116 24.96 -14.44 6.65
N TYR A 117 25.98 -14.79 5.85
CA TYR A 117 26.87 -13.82 5.20
C TYR A 117 26.31 -13.25 3.89
N ILE A 118 25.14 -13.69 3.45
CA ILE A 118 24.39 -13.08 2.36
C ILE A 118 23.49 -11.97 2.94
N SER A 119 23.78 -10.73 2.62
CA SER A 119 23.10 -9.56 3.19
C SER A 119 21.79 -9.24 2.49
N SER A 120 21.68 -9.53 1.19
CA SER A 120 20.50 -9.31 0.38
C SER A 120 20.40 -10.31 -0.77
N VAL A 121 19.18 -10.52 -1.26
CA VAL A 121 18.90 -11.42 -2.39
C VAL A 121 18.12 -10.65 -3.44
N ALA A 122 18.62 -10.67 -4.68
CA ALA A 122 17.97 -10.09 -5.86
C ALA A 122 17.62 -11.18 -6.86
N ILE A 123 16.43 -11.09 -7.44
CA ILE A 123 15.87 -12.12 -8.31
C ILE A 123 15.39 -11.48 -9.62
N PRO A 124 16.20 -11.50 -10.69
CA PRO A 124 15.72 -11.17 -12.02
C PRO A 124 14.79 -12.27 -12.54
N VAL A 125 13.63 -11.85 -13.05
CA VAL A 125 12.60 -12.72 -13.61
C VAL A 125 12.20 -12.18 -14.97
N TRP A 126 11.96 -13.07 -15.93
CA TRP A 126 11.44 -12.74 -17.25
C TRP A 126 10.63 -13.90 -17.83
N SER A 127 9.70 -13.59 -18.74
CA SER A 127 9.07 -14.61 -19.56
C SER A 127 9.97 -14.98 -20.74
N GLU A 128 9.89 -16.20 -21.23
CA GLU A 128 10.66 -16.62 -22.42
C GLU A 128 9.97 -16.25 -23.73
N GLN A 129 8.78 -15.65 -23.68
CA GLN A 129 7.95 -15.43 -24.87
C GLN A 129 8.64 -14.57 -25.92
N ASN A 130 9.34 -13.50 -25.51
CA ASN A 130 10.06 -12.60 -26.41
C ASN A 130 11.50 -12.35 -25.93
N GLY A 131 12.14 -13.34 -25.35
CA GLY A 131 13.44 -13.20 -24.73
C GLY A 131 13.36 -12.49 -23.38
N GLN A 132 14.26 -11.53 -23.13
CA GLN A 132 14.32 -10.81 -21.85
C GLN A 132 13.72 -9.39 -21.95
N ASP A 133 12.75 -9.16 -22.83
CA ASP A 133 12.17 -7.84 -23.05
C ASP A 133 11.31 -7.34 -21.90
N ASP A 134 10.89 -8.25 -21.01
CA ASP A 134 10.13 -7.98 -19.78
C ASP A 134 10.96 -8.19 -18.50
N LEU A 135 12.29 -8.35 -18.63
CA LEU A 135 13.17 -8.59 -17.50
C LEU A 135 12.95 -7.59 -16.37
N LYS A 136 12.67 -8.10 -15.20
CA LYS A 136 12.51 -7.31 -13.99
C LYS A 136 13.30 -7.87 -12.82
N TRP A 137 14.04 -7.01 -12.14
CA TRP A 137 14.77 -7.34 -10.92
C TRP A 137 13.88 -7.14 -9.70
N TYR A 138 13.66 -8.22 -8.96
CA TYR A 138 12.93 -8.21 -7.68
C TYR A 138 13.93 -8.22 -6.54
N GLN A 139 13.73 -7.32 -5.57
CA GLN A 139 14.44 -7.37 -4.31
C GLN A 139 13.67 -8.28 -3.36
N ALA A 140 14.25 -9.42 -3.00
CA ALA A 140 13.61 -10.36 -2.08
C ALA A 140 13.64 -9.84 -0.64
N THR A 141 12.60 -10.12 0.11
CA THR A 141 12.49 -9.77 1.52
C THR A 141 12.90 -10.95 2.39
N LYS A 142 13.71 -10.72 3.41
CA LYS A 142 14.01 -11.72 4.42
C LYS A 142 12.77 -11.96 5.29
N VAL A 143 12.20 -13.16 5.24
CA VAL A 143 11.00 -13.53 5.99
C VAL A 143 11.30 -14.36 7.24
N ALA A 144 12.45 -15.00 7.27
CA ALA A 144 12.99 -15.72 8.42
C ALA A 144 14.50 -15.90 8.24
N ASP A 145 15.20 -16.42 9.24
CA ASP A 145 16.61 -16.74 9.12
C ASP A 145 16.84 -17.76 7.99
N GLY A 146 17.71 -17.36 7.05
CA GLY A 146 18.02 -18.16 5.87
C GLY A 146 16.92 -18.26 4.83
N ILE A 147 15.83 -17.49 4.94
CA ILE A 147 14.70 -17.55 4.01
C ILE A 147 14.39 -16.15 3.47
N PHE A 148 14.48 -16.02 2.14
CA PHE A 148 14.12 -14.82 1.39
C PHE A 148 12.98 -15.14 0.43
N LYS A 149 12.10 -14.17 0.22
CA LYS A 149 10.92 -14.34 -0.63
C LYS A 149 10.63 -13.08 -1.44
N THR A 150 10.17 -13.26 -2.68
CA THR A 150 9.51 -12.22 -3.46
C THR A 150 8.27 -12.76 -4.15
N THR A 151 7.29 -11.89 -4.39
CA THR A 151 6.11 -12.23 -5.22
C THR A 151 6.31 -11.66 -6.62
N VAL A 152 6.21 -12.52 -7.61
CA VAL A 152 6.19 -12.16 -9.03
C VAL A 152 4.73 -11.95 -9.43
N TYR A 153 4.39 -10.73 -9.80
CA TYR A 153 3.08 -10.39 -10.35
C TYR A 153 3.15 -10.41 -11.87
N LEU A 154 2.36 -11.26 -12.50
CA LEU A 154 2.39 -11.43 -13.97
C LEU A 154 1.99 -10.16 -14.73
N LYS A 155 1.27 -9.24 -14.09
CA LYS A 155 1.02 -7.89 -14.63
C LYS A 155 2.30 -7.15 -15.00
N ALA A 156 3.35 -7.28 -14.19
CA ALA A 156 4.66 -6.67 -14.45
C ALA A 156 5.36 -7.28 -15.67
N HIS A 157 4.88 -8.44 -16.12
CA HIS A 157 5.34 -9.21 -17.27
C HIS A 157 4.22 -9.30 -18.34
N ARG A 158 3.34 -8.30 -18.41
CA ARG A 158 2.25 -8.18 -19.41
C ARG A 158 1.29 -9.38 -19.45
N PHE A 159 1.20 -10.15 -18.36
CA PHE A 159 0.43 -11.40 -18.27
C PHE A 159 0.82 -12.43 -19.34
N GLU A 160 2.06 -12.43 -19.77
CA GLU A 160 2.55 -13.40 -20.74
C GLU A 160 2.40 -14.84 -20.22
N LEU A 161 2.06 -15.75 -21.13
CA LEU A 161 1.89 -17.16 -20.83
C LEU A 161 3.17 -17.93 -21.18
N GLY A 162 3.29 -19.14 -20.67
CA GLY A 162 4.42 -20.02 -20.95
C GLY A 162 5.48 -20.02 -19.86
N SER A 163 6.72 -20.28 -20.25
CA SER A 163 7.84 -20.45 -19.34
C SER A 163 8.39 -19.13 -18.84
N TYR A 164 8.67 -19.07 -17.55
CA TYR A 164 9.34 -17.95 -16.85
C TYR A 164 10.66 -18.44 -16.26
N GLN A 165 11.69 -17.64 -16.38
CA GLN A 165 12.98 -17.85 -15.77
C GLN A 165 13.15 -16.96 -14.55
N ALA A 166 13.74 -17.49 -13.49
CA ALA A 166 14.13 -16.75 -12.30
C ALA A 166 15.55 -17.13 -11.89
N HIS A 167 16.46 -16.16 -11.93
CA HIS A 167 17.81 -16.33 -11.43
C HIS A 167 17.91 -15.72 -10.03
N ILE A 168 18.73 -16.32 -9.19
CA ILE A 168 18.92 -15.91 -7.81
C ILE A 168 20.33 -15.38 -7.63
N TYR A 169 20.47 -14.17 -7.15
CA TYR A 169 21.74 -13.53 -6.81
C TYR A 169 21.73 -13.09 -5.35
N GLY A 170 22.86 -13.26 -4.67
CA GLY A 170 23.05 -12.80 -3.31
C GLY A 170 24.24 -11.86 -3.16
N ASP A 171 24.05 -10.78 -2.43
CA ASP A 171 25.16 -9.90 -2.05
C ASP A 171 25.94 -10.52 -0.91
N SER A 172 27.15 -11.00 -1.21
CA SER A 172 27.98 -11.74 -0.25
C SER A 172 28.99 -10.84 0.43
N GLN A 173 28.93 -10.82 1.77
CA GLN A 173 29.89 -10.12 2.60
C GLN A 173 31.31 -10.76 2.56
N LEU A 174 31.41 -12.00 2.09
CA LEU A 174 32.70 -12.73 2.00
C LEU A 174 33.31 -12.69 0.60
N SER A 175 32.52 -12.85 -0.46
CA SER A 175 33.05 -12.69 -1.84
C SER A 175 33.21 -11.22 -2.22
N LYS A 176 32.57 -10.30 -1.46
CA LYS A 176 32.54 -8.84 -1.72
C LYS A 176 31.89 -8.47 -3.06
N LYS A 177 30.98 -9.31 -3.53
CA LYS A 177 30.28 -9.11 -4.80
C LYS A 177 28.91 -9.79 -4.79
N LEU A 178 28.15 -9.53 -5.84
CA LEU A 178 26.90 -10.21 -6.11
C LEU A 178 27.19 -11.60 -6.68
N ASP A 179 26.93 -12.64 -5.90
CA ASP A 179 27.14 -14.04 -6.30
C ASP A 179 25.87 -14.65 -6.89
N GLY A 180 26.01 -15.43 -7.96
CA GLY A 180 24.95 -16.30 -8.45
C GLY A 180 24.71 -17.43 -7.46
N LEU A 181 23.48 -17.54 -6.95
CA LEU A 181 23.10 -18.57 -5.96
C LEU A 181 22.38 -19.75 -6.59
N GLY A 182 21.78 -19.57 -7.75
CA GLY A 182 21.03 -20.60 -8.47
C GLY A 182 20.05 -20.03 -9.47
N GLU A 183 19.30 -20.91 -10.09
CA GLU A 183 18.28 -20.58 -11.08
C GLU A 183 17.10 -21.55 -10.98
N THR A 184 15.95 -21.12 -11.40
CA THR A 184 14.74 -21.94 -11.50
C THR A 184 13.83 -21.41 -12.61
N HIS A 185 12.80 -22.18 -12.93
CA HIS A 185 11.79 -21.78 -13.89
C HIS A 185 10.41 -22.23 -13.40
N PHE A 186 9.37 -21.61 -13.91
CA PHE A 186 7.98 -22.00 -13.71
C PHE A 186 7.18 -21.77 -14.99
N ASN A 187 6.03 -22.44 -15.11
CA ASN A 187 5.19 -22.34 -16.29
C ASN A 187 3.82 -21.76 -15.96
N VAL A 188 3.36 -20.82 -16.76
CA VAL A 188 2.04 -20.19 -16.70
C VAL A 188 1.22 -20.66 -17.90
N PRO A 189 0.46 -21.76 -17.79
CA PRO A 189 -0.23 -22.34 -18.93
C PRO A 189 -1.46 -21.52 -19.37
N SER A 190 -2.14 -20.86 -18.44
CA SER A 190 -3.31 -20.03 -18.67
C SER A 190 -3.58 -19.12 -17.47
N ILE A 191 -4.29 -18.02 -17.71
CA ILE A 191 -4.84 -17.15 -16.68
C ILE A 191 -6.35 -17.15 -16.87
N ILE A 192 -7.09 -17.72 -15.92
CA ILE A 192 -8.55 -17.79 -15.95
C ILE A 192 -9.14 -16.66 -15.10
N ASN A 193 -8.58 -16.46 -13.93
CA ASN A 193 -9.06 -15.49 -12.96
C ASN A 193 -8.04 -14.34 -12.80
N TYR A 194 -8.47 -13.13 -13.12
CA TYR A 194 -7.73 -11.91 -12.81
C TYR A 194 -8.29 -11.30 -11.53
N GLU A 195 -7.45 -10.60 -10.80
CA GLU A 195 -7.91 -9.81 -9.67
C GLU A 195 -8.73 -8.62 -10.17
N ASP A 196 -9.85 -8.35 -9.51
CA ASP A 196 -10.67 -7.18 -9.82
C ASP A 196 -9.94 -5.90 -9.41
N PRO A 197 -10.14 -4.80 -10.16
CA PRO A 197 -9.68 -3.49 -9.71
C PRO A 197 -10.45 -3.08 -8.45
N GLN A 198 -9.85 -2.19 -7.69
CA GLN A 198 -10.50 -1.62 -6.52
C GLN A 198 -11.53 -0.57 -6.96
N VAL A 199 -12.80 -0.78 -6.61
CA VAL A 199 -13.89 0.16 -6.92
C VAL A 199 -14.43 0.71 -5.60
N THR A 200 -14.38 2.03 -5.44
CA THR A 200 -14.79 2.73 -4.21
C THR A 200 -15.68 3.92 -4.51
N ILE A 201 -16.53 4.28 -3.53
CA ILE A 201 -17.25 5.54 -3.52
C ILE A 201 -16.73 6.37 -2.35
N ASP A 202 -16.31 7.58 -2.64
CA ASP A 202 -15.71 8.48 -1.68
C ASP A 202 -16.01 9.96 -1.99
N HIS A 203 -15.34 10.87 -1.29
CA HIS A 203 -15.43 12.32 -1.47
C HIS A 203 -16.87 12.83 -1.51
N TYR A 204 -17.71 12.35 -0.59
CA TYR A 204 -19.06 12.89 -0.40
C TYR A 204 -19.00 14.38 -0.07
N ASN A 205 -19.55 15.19 -0.94
CA ASN A 205 -19.69 16.61 -0.71
C ASN A 205 -21.16 16.95 -0.49
N ILE A 206 -21.50 17.06 0.78
CA ILE A 206 -22.86 17.32 1.20
C ILE A 206 -23.38 18.67 0.70
N ASN A 207 -22.54 19.68 0.58
CA ASN A 207 -22.94 21.02 0.14
C ASN A 207 -23.16 21.11 -1.38
N LYS A 208 -22.50 20.24 -2.16
CA LYS A 208 -22.63 20.20 -3.63
C LYS A 208 -23.57 19.12 -4.12
N GLY A 209 -23.86 18.09 -3.33
CA GLY A 209 -24.62 16.93 -3.78
C GLY A 209 -23.82 16.03 -4.70
N THR A 210 -22.55 15.84 -4.40
CA THR A 210 -21.66 15.04 -5.24
C THR A 210 -20.99 13.94 -4.46
N PHE A 211 -20.62 12.87 -5.16
CA PHE A 211 -19.71 11.86 -4.67
C PHE A 211 -18.85 11.35 -5.82
N ASP A 212 -17.67 10.85 -5.50
CA ASP A 212 -16.78 10.27 -6.50
C ASP A 212 -16.91 8.76 -6.53
N VAL A 213 -16.91 8.20 -7.73
CA VAL A 213 -16.72 6.78 -7.98
C VAL A 213 -15.30 6.62 -8.52
N THR A 214 -14.45 5.97 -7.74
CA THR A 214 -13.04 5.78 -8.07
C THR A 214 -12.77 4.33 -8.39
N VAL A 215 -12.07 4.09 -9.49
CA VAL A 215 -11.57 2.77 -9.89
C VAL A 215 -10.05 2.83 -9.92
N ALA A 216 -9.40 1.93 -9.21
CA ALA A 216 -7.95 1.84 -9.15
C ALA A 216 -7.47 0.45 -9.56
N GLU A 217 -6.49 0.39 -10.47
CA GLU A 217 -5.77 -0.84 -10.73
C GLU A 217 -5.07 -1.34 -9.46
N THR A 218 -5.03 -2.65 -9.30
CA THR A 218 -4.17 -3.31 -8.32
C THR A 218 -2.88 -3.81 -8.99
N VAL A 219 -1.93 -4.28 -8.21
CA VAL A 219 -0.70 -4.90 -8.73
C VAL A 219 -0.96 -6.14 -9.59
N ASN A 220 -2.20 -6.64 -9.60
CA ASN A 220 -2.58 -7.91 -10.20
C ASN A 220 -3.87 -7.83 -11.04
N SER A 221 -4.51 -6.68 -11.14
CA SER A 221 -5.65 -6.44 -12.02
C SER A 221 -5.22 -6.14 -13.44
N LYS A 222 -6.10 -6.39 -14.41
CA LYS A 222 -5.89 -5.97 -15.80
C LYS A 222 -5.68 -4.46 -15.90
N ALA A 223 -4.95 -4.03 -16.92
CA ALA A 223 -4.78 -2.61 -17.24
C ALA A 223 -6.09 -2.00 -17.76
N ILE A 224 -6.52 -0.90 -17.14
CA ILE A 224 -7.79 -0.24 -17.43
C ILE A 224 -7.61 0.77 -18.57
N GLN A 225 -8.50 0.71 -19.55
CA GLN A 225 -8.59 1.67 -20.65
C GLN A 225 -9.51 2.84 -20.29
N SER A 226 -10.70 2.55 -19.78
CA SER A 226 -11.71 3.54 -19.42
C SER A 226 -12.70 2.96 -18.42
N ILE A 227 -13.48 3.84 -17.79
CA ILE A 227 -14.61 3.43 -16.95
C ILE A 227 -15.88 4.15 -17.39
N SER A 228 -17.03 3.50 -17.21
CA SER A 228 -18.34 4.13 -17.26
C SER A 228 -19.14 3.75 -16.02
N ALA A 229 -19.99 4.66 -15.55
CA ALA A 229 -20.85 4.40 -14.40
C ALA A 229 -22.30 4.83 -14.71
N ALA A 230 -23.22 3.90 -14.51
CA ALA A 230 -24.64 4.17 -14.54
C ALA A 230 -25.12 4.49 -13.12
N VAL A 231 -25.69 5.66 -12.93
CA VAL A 231 -26.15 6.15 -11.62
C VAL A 231 -27.61 6.59 -11.71
N TRP A 232 -28.44 6.16 -10.77
CA TRP A 232 -29.86 6.54 -10.71
C TRP A 232 -30.43 6.35 -9.31
N SER A 233 -31.51 7.04 -9.00
CA SER A 233 -32.27 6.87 -7.76
C SER A 233 -33.73 6.43 -7.96
N ASP A 234 -34.32 6.69 -9.13
CA ASP A 234 -35.70 6.30 -9.41
C ASP A 234 -35.83 4.80 -9.66
N ALA A 235 -36.87 4.18 -9.11
CA ALA A 235 -37.10 2.73 -9.22
C ALA A 235 -37.19 2.22 -10.68
N ASN A 236 -37.66 3.07 -11.59
CA ASN A 236 -37.78 2.77 -13.03
C ASN A 236 -36.64 3.35 -13.86
N GLN A 237 -35.56 3.81 -13.22
CA GLN A 237 -34.41 4.45 -13.88
C GLN A 237 -34.75 5.74 -14.63
N ALA A 238 -35.81 6.43 -14.28
CA ALA A 238 -36.23 7.65 -15.00
C ALA A 238 -35.18 8.76 -14.94
N ASN A 239 -34.37 8.80 -13.89
CA ASN A 239 -33.28 9.75 -13.71
C ASN A 239 -31.89 9.12 -13.90
N LEU A 240 -31.78 8.03 -14.66
CA LEU A 240 -30.51 7.41 -15.01
C LEU A 240 -29.61 8.40 -15.77
N TYR A 241 -28.37 8.49 -15.33
CA TYR A 241 -27.33 9.22 -16.03
C TYR A 241 -26.04 8.38 -16.11
N TRP A 242 -25.40 8.42 -17.29
CA TRP A 242 -24.14 7.75 -17.53
C TRP A 242 -22.98 8.73 -17.42
N TYR A 243 -21.99 8.34 -16.60
CA TYR A 243 -20.72 9.04 -16.44
C TYR A 243 -19.61 8.25 -17.10
N GLU A 244 -18.62 8.94 -17.66
CA GLU A 244 -17.48 8.30 -18.32
C GLU A 244 -16.18 8.98 -17.91
N ALA A 245 -15.10 8.17 -17.76
CA ALA A 245 -13.73 8.64 -17.64
C ALA A 245 -12.82 7.86 -18.59
N LYS A 246 -12.22 8.58 -19.54
CA LYS A 246 -11.36 8.01 -20.59
C LYS A 246 -9.87 8.15 -20.30
N GLN A 247 -9.50 8.95 -19.32
CA GLN A 247 -8.13 9.17 -18.92
C GLN A 247 -7.89 8.64 -17.51
N LEU A 248 -6.87 7.79 -17.40
CA LEU A 248 -6.40 7.30 -16.13
C LEU A 248 -5.08 8.02 -15.78
N ALA A 249 -4.98 8.47 -14.55
CA ALA A 249 -3.73 8.96 -13.98
C ALA A 249 -3.20 7.89 -13.02
N ASN A 250 -2.02 7.36 -13.29
CA ASN A 250 -1.36 6.35 -12.45
C ASN A 250 -2.25 5.12 -12.14
N GLY A 251 -2.93 4.57 -13.16
CA GLY A 251 -3.80 3.42 -12.98
C GLY A 251 -5.10 3.70 -12.22
N LYS A 252 -5.49 4.97 -12.07
CA LYS A 252 -6.74 5.40 -11.41
C LYS A 252 -7.60 6.23 -12.35
N ALA A 253 -8.90 5.98 -12.30
CA ALA A 253 -9.91 6.79 -12.93
C ALA A 253 -11.00 7.14 -11.91
N ALA A 254 -11.56 8.33 -12.01
CA ALA A 254 -12.67 8.76 -11.16
C ALA A 254 -13.71 9.51 -12.00
N ILE A 255 -14.97 9.32 -11.64
CA ILE A 255 -16.08 10.16 -12.08
C ILE A 255 -16.74 10.80 -10.85
N THR A 256 -17.30 11.97 -11.03
CA THR A 256 -18.07 12.65 -10.00
C THR A 256 -19.55 12.58 -10.35
N ALA A 257 -20.32 11.84 -9.56
CA ALA A 257 -21.76 11.83 -9.67
C ALA A 257 -22.32 13.11 -9.03
N ASP A 258 -23.24 13.76 -9.71
CA ASP A 258 -23.81 15.05 -9.32
C ASP A 258 -25.35 14.93 -9.30
N VAL A 259 -25.97 15.19 -8.16
CA VAL A 259 -27.42 15.13 -7.99
C VAL A 259 -28.19 16.01 -9.00
N GLN A 260 -27.57 17.10 -9.52
CA GLN A 260 -28.18 17.93 -10.54
C GLN A 260 -28.49 17.16 -11.83
N LYS A 261 -27.71 16.13 -12.13
CA LYS A 261 -27.96 15.24 -13.28
C LYS A 261 -29.10 14.26 -13.05
N HIS A 262 -29.58 14.17 -11.81
CA HIS A 262 -30.61 13.24 -11.34
C HIS A 262 -31.85 13.98 -10.82
N GLY A 263 -32.15 15.17 -11.33
CA GLY A 263 -33.30 15.97 -10.92
C GLY A 263 -33.21 16.51 -9.48
N ASN A 264 -32.02 16.65 -8.94
CA ASN A 264 -31.77 17.09 -7.55
C ASN A 264 -32.43 16.20 -6.50
N GLN A 265 -32.62 14.92 -6.79
CA GLN A 265 -33.20 13.99 -5.83
C GLN A 265 -32.17 13.62 -4.76
N THR A 266 -32.64 13.50 -3.54
CA THR A 266 -31.89 12.95 -2.42
C THR A 266 -32.38 11.54 -2.09
N GLY A 267 -31.60 10.77 -1.36
CA GLY A 267 -31.97 9.43 -0.94
C GLY A 267 -31.01 8.37 -1.46
N SER A 268 -31.55 7.20 -1.79
CA SER A 268 -30.76 6.04 -2.17
C SER A 268 -30.42 6.04 -3.66
N TYR A 269 -29.14 5.96 -3.97
CA TYR A 269 -28.62 5.87 -5.33
C TYR A 269 -28.07 4.49 -5.63
N ASN A 270 -28.43 3.96 -6.80
CA ASN A 270 -27.81 2.78 -7.39
C ASN A 270 -26.62 3.22 -8.24
N VAL A 271 -25.51 2.50 -8.11
CA VAL A 271 -24.28 2.77 -8.86
C VAL A 271 -23.77 1.47 -9.46
N HIS A 272 -23.81 1.38 -10.78
CA HIS A 272 -23.22 0.27 -11.54
C HIS A 272 -22.01 0.78 -12.31
N VAL A 273 -20.84 0.19 -12.05
CA VAL A 273 -19.58 0.59 -12.68
C VAL A 273 -19.16 -0.47 -13.68
N TYR A 274 -18.78 -0.04 -14.88
CA TYR A 274 -18.24 -0.88 -15.92
C TYR A 274 -16.81 -0.47 -16.19
N VAL A 275 -15.88 -1.42 -16.03
CA VAL A 275 -14.45 -1.21 -16.26
C VAL A 275 -14.08 -1.84 -17.59
N HIS A 276 -13.59 -1.03 -18.52
CA HIS A 276 -13.14 -1.45 -19.84
C HIS A 276 -11.62 -1.61 -19.82
N TYR A 277 -11.13 -2.78 -20.20
CA TYR A 277 -9.71 -3.11 -20.16
C TYR A 277 -9.04 -2.96 -21.52
N ASN A 278 -7.71 -2.79 -21.51
CA ASN A 278 -6.92 -2.65 -22.73
C ASN A 278 -6.97 -3.88 -23.64
N ASP A 279 -7.32 -5.05 -23.10
CA ASP A 279 -7.49 -6.29 -23.86
C ASP A 279 -8.88 -6.42 -24.53
N GLY A 280 -9.72 -5.38 -24.43
CA GLY A 280 -11.06 -5.34 -25.00
C GLY A 280 -12.14 -6.00 -24.14
N THR A 281 -11.79 -6.58 -22.98
CA THR A 281 -12.77 -7.16 -22.06
C THR A 281 -13.35 -6.09 -21.13
N THR A 282 -14.50 -6.40 -20.51
CA THR A 282 -15.21 -5.51 -19.60
C THR A 282 -15.64 -6.28 -18.34
N SER A 283 -15.53 -5.68 -17.18
CA SER A 283 -16.14 -6.18 -15.94
C SER A 283 -17.20 -5.20 -15.43
N GLY A 284 -18.24 -5.75 -14.78
CA GLY A 284 -19.31 -4.98 -14.15
C GLY A 284 -19.27 -5.10 -12.64
N HIS A 285 -19.42 -3.98 -11.95
CA HIS A 285 -19.42 -3.92 -10.48
C HIS A 285 -20.66 -3.18 -10.00
N VAL A 286 -21.49 -3.88 -9.23
CA VAL A 286 -22.69 -3.31 -8.59
C VAL A 286 -22.30 -2.89 -7.19
N LEU A 287 -22.35 -1.59 -6.92
CA LEU A 287 -22.08 -1.07 -5.59
C LEU A 287 -23.35 -1.05 -4.75
N ALA A 288 -23.19 -1.25 -3.46
CA ALA A 288 -24.31 -1.13 -2.52
C ALA A 288 -24.94 0.26 -2.61
N ASN A 289 -26.24 0.35 -2.33
CA ASN A 289 -26.98 1.60 -2.38
C ASN A 289 -26.27 2.72 -1.61
N GLN A 290 -26.03 3.82 -2.32
CA GLN A 290 -25.40 5.00 -1.75
C GLN A 290 -26.44 5.98 -1.26
N GLN A 291 -26.36 6.38 0.01
CA GLN A 291 -27.27 7.34 0.59
C GLN A 291 -26.75 8.77 0.41
N LEU A 292 -27.48 9.56 -0.37
CA LEU A 292 -27.25 11.00 -0.44
C LEU A 292 -28.27 11.69 0.45
N ASN A 293 -27.96 11.81 1.72
CA ASN A 293 -28.76 12.56 2.69
C ASN A 293 -28.38 14.03 2.59
N GLN A 294 -29.06 14.80 1.71
CA GLN A 294 -28.56 16.12 1.47
C GLN A 294 -29.58 17.21 1.35
N ILE A 295 -29.24 18.34 1.96
CA ILE A 295 -29.77 19.65 1.63
C ILE A 295 -29.05 20.12 0.36
N VAL A 296 -29.63 19.89 -0.79
CA VAL A 296 -29.16 20.54 -2.02
C VAL A 296 -29.51 22.02 -1.91
N HIS A 297 -28.50 22.87 -1.85
CA HIS A 297 -28.71 24.29 -2.04
C HIS A 297 -29.19 24.52 -3.49
N TYR A 298 -30.49 24.42 -3.69
CA TYR A 298 -31.08 24.73 -4.96
C TYR A 298 -30.87 26.22 -5.22
N GLN A 299 -30.08 26.53 -6.25
CA GLN A 299 -29.98 27.87 -6.82
C GLN A 299 -31.09 28.01 -7.85
N PRO A 300 -32.20 28.66 -7.53
CA PRO A 300 -33.25 28.84 -8.52
C PRO A 300 -32.76 29.81 -9.61
N SER A 301 -33.02 29.43 -10.86
CA SER A 301 -32.59 30.15 -12.07
C SER A 301 -33.33 31.47 -12.32
N ALA A 302 -34.08 32.02 -11.38
CA ALA A 302 -34.86 33.23 -11.59
C ALA A 302 -34.12 34.49 -11.13
N VAL A 303 -34.01 35.45 -12.00
CA VAL A 303 -33.33 36.76 -11.84
C VAL A 303 -33.74 37.53 -10.56
N ARG A 304 -34.91 37.25 -9.99
CA ARG A 304 -35.36 37.89 -8.75
C ARG A 304 -34.67 37.43 -7.49
N ILE A 305 -34.04 36.28 -7.50
CA ILE A 305 -33.43 35.67 -6.31
C ILE A 305 -32.02 36.16 -6.08
N THR A 306 -31.33 36.54 -7.13
CA THR A 306 -30.01 37.16 -7.03
C THR A 306 -30.04 38.54 -6.35
N ALA A 307 -31.21 39.23 -6.38
CA ALA A 307 -31.34 40.55 -5.78
C ALA A 307 -31.09 40.59 -4.25
N TYR A 308 -31.33 39.47 -3.57
CA TYR A 308 -31.22 39.38 -2.11
C TYR A 308 -30.00 38.60 -1.61
N MET A 309 -29.25 37.97 -2.51
CA MET A 309 -28.12 37.09 -2.16
C MET A 309 -26.98 37.79 -1.42
N ASN A 310 -26.79 39.08 -1.63
CA ASN A 310 -25.73 39.86 -1.01
C ASN A 310 -26.24 40.68 0.18
N GLU A 311 -27.49 40.56 0.58
CA GLU A 311 -28.01 41.23 1.74
C GLU A 311 -27.50 40.58 3.01
N LYS A 312 -26.92 41.40 3.90
CA LYS A 312 -26.58 40.96 5.25
C LYS A 312 -27.83 40.45 5.96
N ASN A 313 -27.75 39.29 6.58
CA ASN A 313 -28.84 38.74 7.37
C ASN A 313 -29.16 39.64 8.57
N THR A 314 -30.38 40.18 8.61
CA THR A 314 -30.86 41.09 9.66
C THR A 314 -31.86 40.44 10.61
N TYR A 315 -32.16 39.14 10.41
CA TYR A 315 -32.95 38.42 11.36
C TYR A 315 -32.22 38.21 12.68
N PRO A 316 -32.92 38.11 13.81
CA PRO A 316 -32.29 37.90 15.12
C PRO A 316 -31.49 36.57 15.15
N VAL A 317 -30.22 36.65 15.51
CA VAL A 317 -29.35 35.50 15.60
C VAL A 317 -29.93 34.43 16.51
N GLY A 318 -29.88 33.17 16.06
CA GLY A 318 -30.39 32.02 16.80
C GLY A 318 -31.88 31.75 16.61
N GLN A 319 -32.60 32.61 15.87
CA GLN A 319 -34.02 32.35 15.51
C GLN A 319 -34.09 31.48 14.23
N CYS A 320 -35.21 30.77 14.04
CA CYS A 320 -35.42 29.97 12.84
C CYS A 320 -35.28 30.77 11.55
N THR A 321 -35.83 31.98 11.54
CA THR A 321 -35.74 32.93 10.41
C THR A 321 -34.29 33.31 10.07
N TRP A 322 -33.44 33.50 11.07
CA TRP A 322 -32.01 33.73 10.88
C TRP A 322 -31.32 32.51 10.26
N GLY A 323 -31.58 31.32 10.82
CA GLY A 323 -31.01 30.09 10.31
C GLY A 323 -31.38 29.80 8.86
N VAL A 324 -32.65 30.03 8.51
CA VAL A 324 -33.08 29.85 7.11
C VAL A 324 -32.45 30.86 6.17
N LYS A 325 -32.28 32.14 6.56
CA LYS A 325 -31.61 33.14 5.73
C LYS A 325 -30.13 32.81 5.53
N GLU A 326 -29.45 32.25 6.54
CA GLU A 326 -28.07 31.77 6.38
C GLU A 326 -27.96 30.60 5.38
N LEU A 327 -28.92 29.67 5.43
CA LEU A 327 -28.97 28.51 4.54
C LEU A 327 -29.49 28.86 3.13
N ALA A 328 -30.37 29.86 3.05
CA ALA A 328 -30.98 30.32 1.82
C ALA A 328 -30.78 31.83 1.65
N PRO A 329 -29.56 32.28 1.27
CA PRO A 329 -29.21 33.72 1.22
C PRO A 329 -30.08 34.53 0.26
N TRP A 330 -30.75 33.90 -0.67
CA TRP A 330 -31.71 34.51 -1.59
C TRP A 330 -33.04 34.95 -0.94
N ILE A 331 -33.29 34.56 0.32
CA ILE A 331 -34.47 35.02 1.06
C ILE A 331 -34.31 36.51 1.40
N PRO A 332 -35.28 37.36 1.12
CA PRO A 332 -35.23 38.74 1.54
C PRO A 332 -35.29 38.89 3.08
N ASN A 333 -34.69 39.95 3.59
CA ASN A 333 -34.90 40.37 4.97
C ASN A 333 -36.37 40.86 5.16
N TRP A 334 -36.85 40.90 6.41
CA TRP A 334 -38.14 41.50 6.77
C TRP A 334 -39.36 40.77 6.23
N LEU A 335 -39.32 39.43 6.12
CA LEU A 335 -40.53 38.65 5.88
C LEU A 335 -41.44 38.46 7.13
N GLY A 336 -40.97 38.97 8.27
CA GLY A 336 -41.69 38.85 9.55
C GLY A 336 -41.29 37.61 10.33
N ASN A 337 -42.17 37.18 11.22
CA ASN A 337 -42.04 35.94 11.98
C ASN A 337 -42.24 34.73 11.07
N GLY A 338 -41.74 33.55 11.48
CA GLY A 338 -41.78 32.34 10.65
C GLY A 338 -43.13 32.05 10.02
N GLY A 339 -44.20 32.15 10.81
CA GLY A 339 -45.58 31.93 10.32
C GLY A 339 -46.10 32.95 9.30
N GLN A 340 -45.41 34.11 9.18
CA GLN A 340 -45.79 35.16 8.23
C GLN A 340 -45.07 35.06 6.90
N TRP A 341 -44.00 34.24 6.81
CA TRP A 341 -43.16 34.18 5.64
C TRP A 341 -43.90 33.84 4.36
N ALA A 342 -44.78 32.85 4.39
CA ALA A 342 -45.52 32.44 3.22
C ALA A 342 -46.35 33.61 2.64
N SER A 343 -47.11 34.32 3.46
CA SER A 343 -47.96 35.42 3.01
C SER A 343 -47.12 36.65 2.56
N THR A 344 -46.08 37.00 3.31
CA THR A 344 -45.23 38.14 2.99
C THR A 344 -44.40 37.88 1.74
N ALA A 345 -43.87 36.65 1.57
CA ALA A 345 -43.16 36.24 0.38
C ALA A 345 -44.05 36.28 -0.86
N ALA A 346 -45.33 35.86 -0.75
CA ALA A 346 -46.29 35.96 -1.84
C ALA A 346 -46.46 37.41 -2.32
N VAL A 347 -46.58 38.38 -1.41
CA VAL A 347 -46.65 39.80 -1.73
C VAL A 347 -45.40 40.29 -2.46
N LYS A 348 -44.22 39.71 -2.15
CA LYS A 348 -42.95 40.00 -2.82
C LYS A 348 -42.80 39.26 -4.15
N GLY A 349 -43.78 38.51 -4.58
CA GLY A 349 -43.81 37.81 -5.87
C GLY A 349 -43.16 36.42 -5.87
N PHE A 350 -42.91 35.85 -4.70
CA PHE A 350 -42.50 34.43 -4.60
C PHE A 350 -43.68 33.49 -4.82
N LYS A 351 -43.42 32.35 -5.43
CA LYS A 351 -44.42 31.31 -5.60
C LYS A 351 -44.66 30.62 -4.26
N ILE A 352 -45.93 30.52 -3.88
CA ILE A 352 -46.37 29.78 -2.69
C ILE A 352 -47.13 28.52 -3.11
N GLY A 353 -46.97 27.47 -2.39
CA GLY A 353 -47.63 26.19 -2.67
C GLY A 353 -47.66 25.29 -1.44
N THR A 354 -48.49 24.25 -1.49
CA THR A 354 -48.63 23.24 -0.43
C THR A 354 -47.93 21.91 -0.76
N VAL A 355 -47.38 21.82 -1.98
CA VAL A 355 -46.65 20.64 -2.40
C VAL A 355 -45.15 20.87 -2.17
N PRO A 356 -44.47 20.02 -1.38
CA PRO A 356 -43.06 20.13 -1.15
C PRO A 356 -42.26 20.08 -2.47
N LYS A 357 -41.26 20.97 -2.60
CA LYS A 357 -40.32 20.99 -3.72
C LYS A 357 -38.90 21.22 -3.18
N VAL A 358 -37.93 20.61 -3.81
CA VAL A 358 -36.53 20.83 -3.46
C VAL A 358 -36.21 22.33 -3.60
N GLY A 359 -35.57 22.90 -2.55
CA GLY A 359 -35.25 24.31 -2.47
C GLY A 359 -36.39 25.21 -1.99
N ALA A 360 -37.57 24.70 -1.72
CA ALA A 360 -38.65 25.47 -1.12
C ALA A 360 -38.42 25.62 0.39
N ILE A 361 -38.87 26.74 0.94
CA ILE A 361 -38.89 26.96 2.38
C ILE A 361 -40.19 26.47 2.92
N ALA A 362 -40.16 25.59 3.92
CA ALA A 362 -41.33 25.14 4.64
C ALA A 362 -41.69 26.18 5.70
N CYS A 363 -42.98 26.56 5.76
CA CYS A 363 -43.46 27.54 6.70
C CYS A 363 -44.67 26.96 7.46
N TRP A 364 -44.70 27.15 8.79
CA TRP A 364 -45.80 26.76 9.66
C TRP A 364 -46.32 27.98 10.38
N SER A 365 -47.63 28.15 10.37
CA SER A 365 -48.32 29.23 11.09
C SER A 365 -48.70 28.86 12.52
N ASP A 366 -48.61 27.60 12.88
CA ASP A 366 -49.04 27.09 14.18
C ASP A 366 -48.01 27.37 15.28
N GLY A 367 -48.44 27.54 16.54
CA GLY A 367 -47.57 27.70 17.69
C GLY A 367 -46.98 29.09 17.90
N GLY A 368 -47.81 30.10 17.97
CA GLY A 368 -47.42 31.47 18.32
C GLY A 368 -46.87 32.24 17.14
N TYR A 369 -45.56 32.45 17.07
CA TYR A 369 -44.93 33.19 15.95
C TYR A 369 -44.73 32.33 14.68
N GLY A 370 -45.14 31.06 14.71
CA GLY A 370 -44.91 30.11 13.63
C GLY A 370 -43.44 29.73 13.50
N HIS A 371 -43.14 28.96 12.46
CA HIS A 371 -41.78 28.44 12.21
C HIS A 371 -41.46 28.41 10.71
N VAL A 372 -40.20 28.43 10.39
CA VAL A 372 -39.67 28.20 9.05
C VAL A 372 -38.50 27.25 9.09
#